data_a4d4c41db089ab7500bd00ca8bba324d
#
_entry.id   a4d4c41db089ab7500bd00ca8bba324d
#
_cell.length_a   1.000
_cell.length_b   1.000
_cell.length_c   1.000
_cell.angle_alpha   90.00
_cell.angle_beta   90.00
_cell.angle_gamma   90.00
#
_symmetry.space_group_name_H-M   'P 1'
#
loop_
_entity.id
_entity.type
_entity.pdbx_description
1 polymer ?
#
loop_
_entity_poly.entity_id
_entity_poly.type
_entity_poly.pdbx_seq_one_letter_code
_entity_poly.pdbx_strand_id
1 'polypeptide(L)'
;MKLVIAIVQDKDAGKLRSVFIANDIMSTKFATAGSFLRAGNSTFFVAIDEERVPKVLDLIKETCSARQSYMTPPVTLSNEPVDQPFPIEVQVGGATVMVVPLDSFHQF
;
A
#
# COMPACT_ATOMS: atom_id res chain seq x y z
N MET A 1 -10.03 -0.27 -21.28
CA MET A 1 -8.89 -0.46 -20.38
C MET A 1 -8.80 0.69 -19.40
N LYS A 2 -8.42 0.41 -18.19
CA LYS A 2 -8.28 1.41 -17.12
C LYS A 2 -6.87 1.35 -16.53
N LEU A 3 -6.44 2.46 -15.98
CA LEU A 3 -5.23 2.53 -15.16
C LEU A 3 -5.62 2.68 -13.70
N VAL A 4 -5.24 1.70 -12.89
CA VAL A 4 -5.40 1.77 -11.43
C VAL A 4 -4.08 2.28 -10.84
N ILE A 5 -4.15 3.34 -10.08
CA ILE A 5 -3.02 3.93 -9.38
C ILE A 5 -3.28 3.71 -7.89
N ALA A 6 -2.45 2.92 -7.24
CA ALA A 6 -2.60 2.60 -5.82
C ALA A 6 -1.39 3.09 -5.05
N ILE A 7 -1.62 3.92 -4.05
CA ILE A 7 -0.59 4.44 -3.16
C ILE A 7 -0.78 3.76 -1.81
N VAL A 8 0.20 2.99 -1.39
CA VAL A 8 0.14 2.18 -0.17
C VAL A 8 1.38 2.42 0.68
N GLN A 9 1.33 2.04 1.95
CA GLN A 9 2.51 2.10 2.80
C GLN A 9 3.54 1.06 2.37
N ASP A 10 4.83 1.40 2.48
CA ASP A 10 5.93 0.51 2.07
C ASP A 10 5.84 -0.86 2.73
N LYS A 11 5.41 -0.94 3.98
CA LYS A 11 5.27 -2.21 4.69
C LYS A 11 4.20 -3.14 4.10
N ASP A 12 3.23 -2.60 3.39
CA ASP A 12 2.19 -3.39 2.72
C ASP A 12 2.53 -3.71 1.26
N ALA A 13 3.51 -3.01 0.69
CA ALA A 13 3.83 -3.10 -0.73
C ALA A 13 4.28 -4.50 -1.17
N GLY A 14 5.13 -5.15 -0.38
CA GLY A 14 5.60 -6.50 -0.71
C GLY A 14 4.47 -7.52 -0.76
N LYS A 15 3.57 -7.47 0.21
CA LYS A 15 2.39 -8.34 0.24
C LYS A 15 1.44 -8.06 -0.92
N LEU A 16 1.21 -6.79 -1.22
CA LEU A 16 0.33 -6.40 -2.34
C LEU A 16 0.88 -6.91 -3.66
N ARG A 17 2.19 -6.76 -3.88
CA ARG A 17 2.84 -7.29 -5.08
C ARG A 17 2.65 -8.79 -5.22
N SER A 18 2.84 -9.54 -4.12
CA SER A 18 2.65 -10.98 -4.10
C SER A 18 1.21 -11.38 -4.42
N VAL A 19 0.25 -10.64 -3.89
CA VAL A 19 -1.18 -10.85 -4.15
C VAL A 19 -1.51 -10.59 -5.62
N PHE A 20 -0.96 -9.54 -6.21
CA PHE A 20 -1.15 -9.26 -7.63
C PHE A 20 -0.59 -10.38 -8.50
N ILE A 21 0.62 -10.84 -8.23
CA ILE A 21 1.25 -11.95 -8.97
C ILE A 21 0.40 -13.21 -8.87
N ALA A 22 -0.08 -13.55 -7.67
CA ALA A 22 -0.91 -14.73 -7.45
C ALA A 22 -2.25 -14.68 -8.19
N ASN A 23 -2.72 -13.50 -8.57
CA ASN A 23 -3.98 -13.30 -9.28
C ASN A 23 -3.78 -12.89 -10.74
N ASP A 24 -2.61 -13.11 -11.30
CA ASP A 24 -2.28 -12.74 -12.69
C ASP A 24 -2.49 -11.26 -13.00
N ILE A 25 -2.16 -10.39 -12.07
CA ILE A 25 -2.25 -8.96 -12.25
C ILE A 25 -0.83 -8.41 -12.40
N MET A 26 -0.55 -7.84 -13.57
CA MET A 26 0.73 -7.17 -13.82
C MET A 26 0.70 -5.78 -13.22
N SER A 27 1.69 -5.47 -12.43
CA SER A 27 1.82 -4.15 -11.80
C SER A 27 3.24 -3.63 -11.92
N THR A 28 3.36 -2.31 -11.94
CA THR A 28 4.65 -1.63 -11.84
C THR A 28 4.67 -0.86 -10.53
N LYS A 29 5.69 -1.12 -9.72
CA LYS A 29 5.86 -0.48 -8.41
C LYS A 29 6.89 0.64 -8.52
N PHE A 30 6.55 1.79 -7.95
CA PHE A 30 7.45 2.93 -7.82
C PHE A 30 7.66 3.24 -6.34
N ALA A 31 8.89 3.50 -5.94
CA ALA A 31 9.16 4.19 -4.69
C ALA A 31 8.82 5.66 -4.91
N THR A 32 7.96 6.21 -4.05
CA THR A 32 7.50 7.58 -4.22
C THR A 32 8.06 8.48 -3.13
N ALA A 33 8.57 9.63 -3.56
CA ALA A 33 9.05 10.68 -2.68
C ALA A 33 8.44 12.00 -3.15
N GLY A 34 8.16 12.89 -2.21
CA GLY A 34 7.60 14.20 -2.52
C GLY A 34 6.39 14.56 -1.66
N SER A 35 5.96 15.81 -1.77
CA SER A 35 4.92 16.36 -0.89
C SER A 35 3.54 15.76 -1.13
N PHE A 36 3.25 15.33 -2.34
CA PHE A 36 1.97 14.73 -2.69
C PHE A 36 1.94 13.23 -2.38
N LEU A 37 3.06 12.56 -2.66
CA LEU A 37 3.23 11.13 -2.42
C LEU A 37 4.23 10.98 -1.28
N ARG A 38 3.75 10.93 -0.07
CA ARG A 38 4.57 10.97 1.15
C ARG A 38 5.71 9.96 1.12
N ALA A 39 6.86 10.33 1.70
CA ALA A 39 7.94 9.38 1.97
C ALA A 39 7.41 8.20 2.79
N GLY A 40 7.90 6.99 2.50
CA GLY A 40 7.43 5.77 3.16
C GLY A 40 6.25 5.11 2.47
N ASN A 41 5.82 5.62 1.30
CA ASN A 41 4.78 5.03 0.48
C ASN A 41 5.34 4.48 -0.82
N SER A 42 4.64 3.49 -1.36
CA SER A 42 4.90 2.93 -2.68
C SER A 42 3.68 3.13 -3.56
N THR A 43 3.91 3.40 -4.83
CA THR A 43 2.85 3.55 -5.82
C THR A 43 2.88 2.39 -6.80
N PHE A 44 1.72 1.80 -7.05
CA PHE A 44 1.54 0.75 -8.05
C PHE A 44 0.72 1.28 -9.21
N PHE A 45 1.16 0.99 -10.42
CA PHE A 45 0.40 1.21 -11.65
C PHE A 45 -0.06 -0.13 -12.18
N VAL A 46 -1.36 -0.26 -12.43
CA VAL A 46 -1.97 -1.46 -13.00
C VAL A 46 -2.82 -1.04 -14.18
N ALA A 47 -2.38 -1.37 -15.39
CA ALA A 47 -3.20 -1.22 -16.60
C ALA A 47 -3.99 -2.51 -16.78
N ILE A 48 -5.31 -2.43 -16.76
CA ILE A 48 -6.14 -3.62 -16.72
C ILE A 48 -7.50 -3.39 -17.39
N ASP A 49 -8.11 -4.47 -17.87
CA ASP A 49 -9.44 -4.41 -18.44
C ASP A 49 -10.47 -3.96 -17.43
N GLU A 50 -11.45 -3.20 -17.87
CA GLU A 50 -12.47 -2.61 -17.01
C GLU A 50 -13.17 -3.67 -16.15
N GLU A 51 -13.43 -4.83 -16.71
CA GLU A 51 -14.13 -5.92 -16.01
C GLU A 51 -13.34 -6.47 -14.82
N ARG A 52 -12.02 -6.33 -14.84
CA ARG A 52 -11.14 -6.78 -13.76
C ARG A 52 -10.84 -5.73 -12.71
N VAL A 53 -11.25 -4.49 -12.92
CA VAL A 53 -11.02 -3.41 -11.95
C VAL A 53 -11.59 -3.73 -10.58
N PRO A 54 -12.83 -4.21 -10.44
CA PRO A 54 -13.35 -4.56 -9.12
C PRO A 54 -12.49 -5.56 -8.37
N LYS A 55 -11.94 -6.55 -9.06
CA LYS A 55 -11.05 -7.55 -8.45
C LYS A 55 -9.78 -6.89 -7.92
N VAL A 56 -9.17 -6.00 -8.69
CA VAL A 56 -7.97 -5.26 -8.26
C VAL A 56 -8.27 -4.42 -7.02
N LEU A 57 -9.39 -3.70 -7.01
CA LEU A 57 -9.79 -2.87 -5.88
C LEU A 57 -10.03 -3.72 -4.62
N ASP A 58 -10.66 -4.87 -4.74
CA ASP A 58 -10.90 -5.77 -3.62
C ASP A 58 -9.59 -6.28 -3.03
N LEU A 59 -8.63 -6.67 -3.88
CA LEU A 59 -7.33 -7.14 -3.43
C LEU A 59 -6.55 -6.04 -2.68
N ILE A 60 -6.59 -4.82 -3.18
CA ILE A 60 -5.95 -3.69 -2.51
C ILE A 60 -6.62 -3.44 -1.16
N LYS A 61 -7.93 -3.43 -1.12
CA LYS A 61 -8.68 -3.21 0.11
C LYS A 61 -8.37 -4.28 1.16
N GLU A 62 -8.38 -5.53 0.79
CA GLU A 62 -8.10 -6.65 1.70
C GLU A 62 -6.67 -6.61 2.23
N THR A 63 -5.72 -6.21 1.40
CA THR A 63 -4.29 -6.24 1.74
C THR A 63 -3.85 -4.99 2.51
N CYS A 64 -4.37 -3.83 2.16
CA CYS A 64 -3.82 -2.53 2.55
C CYS A 64 -4.76 -1.64 3.36
N SER A 65 -5.96 -2.10 3.73
CA SER A 65 -6.90 -1.26 4.49
C SER A 65 -6.27 -0.78 5.80
N ALA A 66 -6.62 0.45 6.17
CA ALA A 66 -6.23 1.00 7.46
C ALA A 66 -6.73 0.11 8.59
N ARG A 67 -5.87 -0.15 9.54
CA ARG A 67 -6.15 -1.03 10.67
C ARG A 67 -5.41 -0.55 11.90
N GLN A 68 -5.88 -0.95 13.06
CA GLN A 68 -5.21 -0.70 14.32
C GLN A 68 -4.15 -1.77 14.55
N SER A 69 -3.00 -1.36 15.06
CA SER A 69 -1.94 -2.25 15.47
C SER A 69 -1.32 -1.70 16.75
N TYR A 70 -0.66 -2.56 17.50
CA TYR A 70 0.04 -2.15 18.71
C TYR A 70 1.53 -2.10 18.45
N MET A 71 2.14 -0.97 18.77
CA MET A 71 3.59 -0.83 18.77
C MET A 71 4.11 -0.73 20.18
N THR A 72 5.13 -1.52 20.48
CA THR A 72 5.89 -1.37 21.71
C THR A 72 6.89 -0.23 21.47
N PRO A 73 6.83 0.86 22.25
CA PRO A 73 7.80 1.94 22.05
C PRO A 73 9.20 1.42 22.29
N PRO A 74 10.20 1.91 21.53
CA PRO A 74 11.59 1.49 21.76
C PRO A 74 12.00 1.81 23.18
N VAL A 75 12.69 0.85 23.81
CA VAL A 75 13.26 1.05 25.12
C VAL A 75 14.28 2.18 25.01
N THR A 76 13.94 3.35 25.51
CA THR A 76 14.90 4.43 25.61
C THR A 76 15.92 4.06 26.65
N LEU A 77 17.20 4.25 26.33
CA LEU A 77 18.31 4.06 27.27
C LEU A 77 18.35 5.17 28.33
N SER A 78 17.19 5.66 28.77
CA SER A 78 17.14 6.56 29.89
C SER A 78 17.35 5.74 31.16
N ASN A 79 18.16 6.25 32.08
CA ASN A 79 18.43 5.63 33.38
C ASN A 79 17.20 5.59 34.29
N GLU A 80 16.04 5.92 33.80
CA GLU A 80 14.80 5.79 34.55
C GLU A 80 14.24 4.38 34.38
N PRO A 81 13.91 3.68 35.47
CA PRO A 81 13.24 2.41 35.36
C PRO A 81 11.86 2.64 34.73
N VAL A 82 11.78 2.42 33.42
CA VAL A 82 10.50 2.40 32.76
C VAL A 82 9.87 1.06 33.07
N ASP A 83 8.92 1.06 33.99
CA ASP A 83 8.09 -0.10 34.25
C ASP A 83 7.33 -0.40 32.97
N GLN A 84 7.74 -1.43 32.27
CA GLN A 84 7.12 -2.03 31.10
C GLN A 84 6.50 -1.04 30.10
N PRO A 85 7.04 -0.95 28.87
CA PRO A 85 6.43 -0.13 27.84
C PRO A 85 5.01 -0.66 27.56
N PHE A 86 4.01 0.18 27.75
CA PHE A 86 2.66 -0.15 27.33
C PHE A 86 2.59 -0.14 25.81
N PRO A 87 1.96 -1.15 25.18
CA PRO A 87 1.73 -1.09 23.76
C PRO A 87 0.89 0.15 23.41
N ILE A 88 1.36 0.89 22.42
CA ILE A 88 0.64 2.05 21.91
C ILE A 88 -0.18 1.61 20.70
N GLU A 89 -1.48 1.90 20.72
CA GLU A 89 -2.33 1.65 19.58
C GLU A 89 -2.02 2.68 18.48
N VAL A 90 -1.65 2.19 17.29
CA VAL A 90 -1.36 3.02 16.14
C VAL A 90 -2.16 2.54 14.94
N GLN A 91 -2.58 3.49 14.11
CA GLN A 91 -3.20 3.16 12.84
C GLN A 91 -2.11 2.85 11.82
N VAL A 92 -2.22 1.70 11.19
CA VAL A 92 -1.29 1.24 10.14
C VAL A 92 -2.07 0.90 8.88
N GLY A 93 -1.38 0.94 7.75
CA GLY A 93 -1.99 0.63 6.47
C GLY A 93 -2.77 1.80 5.91
N GLY A 94 -3.66 1.46 5.02
CA GLY A 94 -4.41 2.42 4.22
C GLY A 94 -3.90 2.46 2.80
N ALA A 95 -4.78 2.79 1.88
CA ALA A 95 -4.46 2.93 0.47
C ALA A 95 -5.26 4.07 -0.12
N THR A 96 -4.62 4.81 -1.00
CA THR A 96 -5.31 5.78 -1.87
C THR A 96 -5.30 5.19 -3.27
N VAL A 97 -6.48 5.03 -3.85
CA VAL A 97 -6.63 4.39 -5.15
C VAL A 97 -7.36 5.31 -6.09
N MET A 98 -6.80 5.48 -7.29
CA MET A 98 -7.42 6.24 -8.36
C MET A 98 -7.58 5.33 -9.57
N VAL A 99 -8.72 5.40 -10.23
CA VAL A 99 -8.97 4.65 -11.46
C VAL A 99 -9.23 5.67 -12.55
N VAL A 100 -8.40 5.64 -13.58
CA VAL A 100 -8.52 6.57 -14.70
C VAL A 100 -8.68 5.80 -16.01
N PRO A 101 -9.46 6.33 -16.97
CA PRO A 101 -9.56 5.71 -18.28
C PRO A 101 -8.25 5.86 -19.05
N LEU A 102 -7.90 4.82 -19.81
CA LEU A 102 -6.81 4.88 -20.78
C LEU A 102 -7.40 5.02 -22.18
N ASP A 103 -7.02 6.06 -22.88
CA ASP A 103 -7.45 6.27 -24.28
C ASP A 103 -6.81 5.24 -25.19
N SER A 104 -5.58 4.85 -24.91
CA SER A 104 -4.88 3.81 -25.65
C SER A 104 -3.80 3.16 -24.79
N PHE A 105 -3.43 1.94 -25.15
CA PHE A 105 -2.38 1.18 -24.48
C PHE A 105 -1.54 0.48 -25.54
N HIS A 106 -0.25 0.72 -25.54
CA HIS A 106 0.68 0.20 -26.53
C HIS A 106 1.87 -0.45 -25.85
N GLN A 107 2.22 -1.64 -26.31
CA GLN A 107 3.46 -2.33 -25.95
C GLN A 107 4.24 -2.58 -27.25
N PHE A 108 5.44 -2.10 -27.29
CA PHE A 108 6.29 -2.20 -28.49
C PHE A 108 7.36 -3.29 -28.32
#